data_7a505ab2a099d7fa020e3e924d0e6807
#
_entry.id   7a505ab2a099d7fa020e3e924d0e6807
#
_cell.length_a   1.000
_cell.length_b   1.000
_cell.length_c   1.000
_cell.angle_alpha   90.00
_cell.angle_beta   90.00
_cell.angle_gamma   90.00
#
_symmetry.space_group_name_H-M   'P 1'
#
loop_
_entity.id
_entity.type
_entity.pdbx_description
1 polymer ?
#
loop_
_entity_poly.entity_id
_entity_poly.type
_entity_poly.pdbx_seq_one_letter_code
_entity_poly.pdbx_strand_id
1 'polypeptide(L)'
;TLTKKGNVTAKIKSQILKKDNQSLQLELYDNVNVNLFDKNFNQKSLIKSESAIVNEKENKIKAYGNVEVVSNDGKVLKTDSLSWDNNSDKIYTDANLEFITSDTDTLYGTGFESNIDLTEWSILKPKGSVTND
;
A
#
# COMPACT_ATOMS: atom_id res chain seq x y z
N THR A 1 1.36 12.29 9.12
CA THR A 1 1.92 12.67 7.80
C THR A 1 3.38 12.24 7.73
N LEU A 2 3.75 11.52 6.68
CA LEU A 2 5.13 11.13 6.46
C LEU A 2 5.75 12.01 5.39
N THR A 3 7.06 12.25 5.53
CA THR A 3 7.80 13.12 4.61
C THR A 3 9.06 12.42 4.13
N LYS A 4 9.58 12.89 3.01
CA LYS A 4 10.86 12.45 2.46
C LYS A 4 11.57 13.69 1.92
N LYS A 5 12.76 13.99 2.44
CA LYS A 5 13.51 15.20 2.08
C LYS A 5 12.67 16.47 2.24
N GLY A 6 11.85 16.53 3.30
CA GLY A 6 11.00 17.68 3.57
C GLY A 6 9.70 17.74 2.80
N ASN A 7 9.48 16.85 1.85
CA ASN A 7 8.23 16.80 1.08
C ASN A 7 7.26 15.80 1.68
N VAL A 8 5.97 16.14 1.69
CA VAL A 8 4.94 15.23 2.16
C VAL A 8 4.78 14.11 1.13
N THR A 9 4.89 12.84 1.59
CA THR A 9 4.74 11.69 0.73
C THR A 9 3.51 10.86 1.08
N ALA A 10 2.94 11.04 2.26
CA ALA A 10 1.75 10.31 2.66
C ALA A 10 0.89 11.12 3.61
N LYS A 11 -0.42 11.03 3.44
CA LYS A 11 -1.39 11.54 4.41
C LYS A 11 -2.19 10.35 4.91
N ILE A 12 -2.28 10.22 6.24
CA ILE A 12 -2.84 9.05 6.90
C ILE A 12 -4.05 9.48 7.73
N LYS A 13 -5.14 8.72 7.60
CA LYS A 13 -6.36 8.95 8.39
C LYS A 13 -6.84 7.63 8.96
N SER A 14 -7.35 7.66 10.18
CA SER A 14 -8.02 6.51 10.80
C SER A 14 -8.97 7.04 11.88
N GLN A 15 -9.87 6.17 12.34
CA GLN A 15 -10.78 6.56 13.42
C GLN A 15 -10.13 6.45 14.79
N ILE A 16 -9.19 5.49 14.95
CA ILE A 16 -8.50 5.27 16.21
C ILE A 16 -7.01 5.26 15.96
N LEU A 17 -6.28 6.01 16.79
CA LEU A 17 -4.82 6.07 16.71
C LEU A 17 -4.25 5.85 18.10
N LYS A 18 -3.31 4.91 18.21
CA LYS A 18 -2.56 4.67 19.45
C LYS A 18 -1.07 4.85 19.17
N LYS A 19 -0.39 5.54 20.04
CA LYS A 19 1.05 5.77 19.89
C LYS A 19 1.82 5.05 20.97
N ASP A 20 2.84 4.31 20.55
CA ASP A 20 3.79 3.69 21.47
C ASP A 20 5.06 4.54 21.48
N ASN A 21 5.30 5.26 22.58
CA ASN A 21 6.44 6.18 22.66
C ASN A 21 7.78 5.47 22.72
N GLN A 22 7.80 4.20 23.15
CA GLN A 22 9.05 3.47 23.27
C GLN A 22 9.54 2.94 21.93
N SER A 23 8.62 2.43 21.11
CA SER A 23 8.97 1.83 19.83
C SER A 23 8.85 2.80 18.66
N LEU A 24 8.35 4.01 18.87
CA LEU A 24 8.08 5.00 17.83
C LEU A 24 7.14 4.47 16.76
N GLN A 25 6.17 3.65 17.20
CA GLN A 25 5.16 3.10 16.32
C GLN A 25 3.81 3.73 16.58
N LEU A 26 3.06 3.95 15.50
CA LEU A 26 1.67 4.36 15.57
C LEU A 26 0.83 3.17 15.14
N GLU A 27 -0.21 2.86 15.93
CA GLU A 27 -1.18 1.82 15.58
C GLU A 27 -2.47 2.50 15.18
N LEU A 28 -2.96 2.17 14.00
CA LEU A 28 -4.15 2.78 13.42
C LEU A 28 -5.22 1.72 13.26
N TYR A 29 -6.45 2.06 13.64
CA TYR A 29 -7.57 1.14 13.58
C TYR A 29 -8.78 1.82 12.98
N ASP A 30 -9.63 1.01 12.34
CA ASP A 30 -10.93 1.39 11.78
C ASP A 30 -10.81 2.41 10.66
N ASN A 31 -11.09 1.95 9.47
CA ASN A 31 -11.12 2.79 8.26
C ASN A 31 -9.81 3.54 8.05
N VAL A 32 -8.71 2.79 8.01
CA VAL A 32 -7.40 3.37 7.75
C VAL A 32 -7.30 3.73 6.27
N ASN A 33 -6.92 4.98 5.99
CA ASN A 33 -6.72 5.47 4.64
C ASN A 33 -5.35 6.12 4.57
N VAL A 34 -4.54 5.69 3.61
CA VAL A 34 -3.20 6.25 3.39
C VAL A 34 -3.14 6.74 1.96
N ASN A 35 -3.05 8.05 1.79
CA ASN A 35 -2.89 8.67 0.47
C ASN A 35 -1.41 8.85 0.20
N LEU A 36 -0.93 8.30 -0.91
CA LEU A 36 0.47 8.38 -1.30
C LEU A 36 0.66 9.42 -2.40
N PHE A 37 1.69 10.22 -2.27
CA PHE A 37 1.98 11.33 -3.17
C PHE A 37 3.42 11.22 -3.70
N ASP A 38 3.65 11.78 -4.89
CA ASP A 38 5.01 11.91 -5.40
C ASP A 38 5.66 13.20 -4.84
N LYS A 39 6.89 13.45 -5.25
CA LYS A 39 7.65 14.61 -4.77
C LYS A 39 7.03 15.95 -5.18
N ASN A 40 6.17 15.95 -6.20
CA ASN A 40 5.47 17.15 -6.66
C ASN A 40 4.09 17.27 -6.04
N PHE A 41 3.80 16.43 -5.04
CA PHE A 41 2.54 16.43 -4.30
C PHE A 41 1.35 16.02 -5.16
N ASN A 42 1.59 15.20 -6.19
CA ASN A 42 0.52 14.60 -6.97
C ASN A 42 0.13 13.27 -6.34
N GLN A 43 -1.16 13.05 -6.12
CA GLN A 43 -1.64 11.80 -5.54
C GLN A 43 -1.43 10.66 -6.53
N LYS A 44 -0.79 9.59 -6.06
CA LYS A 44 -0.48 8.43 -6.89
C LYS A 44 -1.34 7.22 -6.58
N SER A 45 -1.67 7.02 -5.30
CA SER A 45 -2.51 5.89 -4.91
C SER A 45 -3.11 6.13 -3.54
N LEU A 46 -4.11 5.29 -3.22
CA LEU A 46 -4.77 5.29 -1.93
C LEU A 46 -4.77 3.87 -1.41
N ILE A 47 -4.27 3.67 -0.19
CA ILE A 47 -4.29 2.38 0.48
C ILE A 47 -5.40 2.43 1.53
N LYS A 48 -6.29 1.43 1.49
CA LYS A 48 -7.37 1.28 2.47
C LYS A 48 -7.17 -0.03 3.22
N SER A 49 -7.40 -0.03 4.52
CA SER A 49 -7.28 -1.23 5.32
C SER A 49 -8.08 -1.10 6.60
N GLU A 50 -8.22 -2.21 7.33
CA GLU A 50 -8.89 -2.20 8.63
C GLU A 50 -7.96 -1.67 9.71
N SER A 51 -6.68 -1.97 9.61
CA SER A 51 -5.68 -1.49 10.56
C SER A 51 -4.34 -1.29 9.88
N ALA A 52 -3.45 -0.57 10.56
CA ALA A 52 -2.11 -0.34 10.03
C ALA A 52 -1.16 0.00 11.18
N ILE A 53 0.12 -0.26 10.95
CA ILE A 53 1.19 0.13 11.87
C ILE A 53 2.14 1.03 11.08
N VAL A 54 2.39 2.22 11.63
CA VAL A 54 3.36 3.15 11.07
C VAL A 54 4.62 3.09 11.92
N ASN A 55 5.73 2.71 11.31
CA ASN A 55 7.02 2.71 11.97
C ASN A 55 7.76 3.98 11.56
N GLU A 56 7.75 4.98 12.45
CA GLU A 56 8.33 6.28 12.14
C GLU A 56 9.85 6.21 12.03
N LYS A 57 10.47 5.32 12.80
CA LYS A 57 11.93 5.17 12.78
C LYS A 57 12.41 4.62 11.44
N GLU A 58 11.73 3.63 10.92
CA GLU A 58 12.09 3.00 9.65
C GLU A 58 11.41 3.64 8.45
N ASN A 59 10.46 4.53 8.70
CA ASN A 59 9.71 5.23 7.66
C ASN A 59 8.93 4.25 6.77
N LYS A 60 8.24 3.33 7.44
CA LYS A 60 7.47 2.26 6.77
C LYS A 60 6.07 2.19 7.35
N ILE A 61 5.13 1.74 6.52
CA ILE A 61 3.75 1.46 6.94
C ILE A 61 3.43 0.03 6.56
N LYS A 62 2.77 -0.69 7.47
CA LYS A 62 2.24 -2.00 7.17
C LYS A 62 0.74 -1.99 7.44
N ALA A 63 -0.03 -2.30 6.40
CA ALA A 63 -1.50 -2.33 6.45
C ALA A 63 -1.98 -3.76 6.57
N TYR A 64 -3.06 -3.97 7.30
CA TYR A 64 -3.64 -5.29 7.56
C TYR A 64 -5.14 -5.26 7.42
N GLY A 65 -5.69 -6.37 6.98
CA GLY A 65 -7.13 -6.59 6.97
C GLY A 65 -7.80 -5.95 5.78
N ASN A 66 -8.22 -6.77 4.83
CA ASN A 66 -8.93 -6.32 3.62
C ASN A 66 -8.24 -5.11 2.99
N VAL A 67 -6.94 -5.25 2.73
CA VAL A 67 -6.15 -4.17 2.17
C VAL A 67 -6.50 -3.99 0.70
N GLU A 68 -6.74 -2.75 0.31
CA GLU A 68 -7.04 -2.41 -1.07
C GLU A 68 -6.20 -1.19 -1.45
N VAL A 69 -5.46 -1.29 -2.56
CA VAL A 69 -4.71 -0.17 -3.11
C VAL A 69 -5.35 0.22 -4.43
N VAL A 70 -5.70 1.49 -4.57
CA VAL A 70 -6.28 2.01 -5.79
C VAL A 70 -5.33 3.07 -6.35
N SER A 71 -4.83 2.83 -7.56
CA SER A 71 -3.94 3.78 -8.20
C SER A 71 -4.72 4.89 -8.88
N ASN A 72 -4.04 5.99 -9.20
CA ASN A 72 -4.68 7.13 -9.83
C ASN A 72 -5.18 6.83 -11.25
N ASP A 73 -4.69 5.74 -11.87
CA ASP A 73 -5.17 5.35 -13.20
C ASP A 73 -6.15 4.17 -13.15
N GLY A 74 -6.64 3.80 -11.96
CA GLY A 74 -7.72 2.84 -11.82
C GLY A 74 -7.33 1.39 -11.59
N LYS A 75 -6.05 1.08 -11.39
CA LYS A 75 -5.63 -0.26 -11.00
C LYS A 75 -5.97 -0.52 -9.54
N VAL A 76 -6.31 -1.76 -9.20
CA VAL A 76 -6.69 -2.13 -7.84
C VAL A 76 -5.92 -3.37 -7.42
N LEU A 77 -5.27 -3.30 -6.27
CA LEU A 77 -4.61 -4.45 -5.64
C LEU A 77 -5.38 -4.79 -4.37
N LYS A 78 -5.76 -6.06 -4.21
CA LYS A 78 -6.45 -6.54 -3.01
C LYS A 78 -5.62 -7.65 -2.38
N THR A 79 -5.38 -7.53 -1.08
CA THR A 79 -4.57 -8.50 -0.34
C THR A 79 -4.92 -8.40 1.15
N ASP A 80 -4.40 -9.34 1.94
CA ASP A 80 -4.65 -9.34 3.40
C ASP A 80 -3.68 -8.45 4.16
N SER A 81 -2.49 -8.23 3.62
CA SER A 81 -1.51 -7.35 4.24
C SER A 81 -0.64 -6.73 3.17
N LEU A 82 -0.07 -5.58 3.49
CA LEU A 82 0.72 -4.84 2.52
C LEU A 82 1.67 -3.91 3.25
N SER A 83 2.88 -3.80 2.74
CA SER A 83 3.89 -2.89 3.29
C SER A 83 4.22 -1.81 2.27
N TRP A 84 4.48 -0.61 2.78
CA TRP A 84 4.99 0.49 1.99
C TRP A 84 6.26 1.02 2.64
N ASP A 85 7.34 1.08 1.86
CA ASP A 85 8.63 1.60 2.30
C ASP A 85 8.82 2.98 1.67
N ASN A 86 8.74 4.03 2.50
CA ASN A 86 8.87 5.40 2.02
C ASN A 86 10.29 5.71 1.54
N ASN A 87 11.27 4.98 2.03
CA ASN A 87 12.67 5.24 1.63
C ASN A 87 12.95 4.77 0.20
N SER A 88 12.33 3.66 -0.21
CA SER A 88 12.52 3.12 -1.56
C SER A 88 11.33 3.37 -2.48
N ASP A 89 10.24 3.96 -1.96
CA ASP A 89 8.99 4.19 -2.69
C ASP A 89 8.41 2.91 -3.26
N LYS A 90 8.51 1.81 -2.49
CA LYS A 90 8.00 0.52 -2.91
C LYS A 90 6.82 0.06 -2.07
N ILE A 91 5.87 -0.56 -2.75
CA ILE A 91 4.76 -1.29 -2.14
C ILE A 91 5.04 -2.77 -2.35
N TYR A 92 4.90 -3.59 -1.31
CA TYR A 92 5.18 -5.01 -1.43
C TYR A 92 4.39 -5.82 -0.42
N THR A 93 4.18 -7.10 -0.74
CA THR A 93 3.54 -8.05 0.17
C THR A 93 4.01 -9.46 -0.15
N ASP A 94 3.97 -10.34 0.86
CA ASP A 94 4.21 -11.78 0.69
C ASP A 94 2.90 -12.56 0.63
N ALA A 95 1.77 -11.91 0.83
CA ALA A 95 0.48 -12.56 0.96
C ALA A 95 -0.13 -12.89 -0.40
N ASN A 96 -1.21 -13.66 -0.37
CA ASN A 96 -2.04 -13.90 -1.56
C ASN A 96 -2.68 -12.59 -1.99
N LEU A 97 -2.86 -12.43 -3.30
CA LEU A 97 -3.35 -11.18 -3.84
C LEU A 97 -4.23 -11.39 -5.05
N GLU A 98 -5.01 -10.36 -5.31
CA GLU A 98 -5.78 -10.20 -6.53
C GLU A 98 -5.44 -8.82 -7.08
N PHE A 99 -4.96 -8.76 -8.32
CA PHE A 99 -4.57 -7.49 -8.94
C PHE A 99 -5.42 -7.26 -10.18
N ILE A 100 -6.17 -6.17 -10.18
CA ILE A 100 -7.07 -5.80 -11.27
C ILE A 100 -6.42 -4.66 -12.04
N THR A 101 -6.11 -4.92 -13.31
CA THR A 101 -5.49 -3.90 -14.15
C THR A 101 -6.53 -2.90 -14.63
N SER A 102 -6.06 -1.80 -15.18
CA SER A 102 -6.95 -0.77 -15.73
C SER A 102 -7.81 -1.28 -16.90
N ASP A 103 -7.40 -2.40 -17.51
CA ASP A 103 -8.18 -3.05 -18.58
C ASP A 103 -9.20 -4.03 -18.01
N THR A 104 -9.37 -4.06 -16.69
CA THR A 104 -10.28 -4.94 -15.95
C THR A 104 -9.86 -6.42 -15.97
N ASP A 105 -8.66 -6.74 -16.42
CA ASP A 105 -8.11 -8.08 -16.26
C ASP A 105 -7.75 -8.32 -14.80
N THR A 106 -8.02 -9.52 -14.31
CA THR A 106 -7.71 -9.88 -12.93
C THR A 106 -6.61 -10.93 -12.90
N LEU A 107 -5.56 -10.61 -12.15
CA LEU A 107 -4.41 -11.49 -11.98
C LEU A 107 -4.35 -11.95 -10.53
N TYR A 108 -3.96 -13.20 -10.31
CA TYR A 108 -3.87 -13.78 -8.98
C TYR A 108 -2.46 -14.28 -8.72
N GLY A 109 -2.07 -14.29 -7.48
CA GLY A 109 -0.76 -14.81 -7.12
C GLY A 109 -0.46 -14.67 -5.64
N THR A 110 0.80 -14.93 -5.31
CA THR A 110 1.36 -14.77 -3.96
C THR A 110 2.63 -13.95 -4.08
N GLY A 111 2.71 -12.86 -3.31
CA GLY A 111 3.85 -11.96 -3.37
C GLY A 111 3.73 -10.94 -4.49
N PHE A 112 3.99 -9.68 -4.16
CA PHE A 112 3.81 -8.57 -5.09
C PHE A 112 4.80 -7.46 -4.74
N GLU A 113 5.33 -6.81 -5.76
CA GLU A 113 6.15 -5.60 -5.60
C GLU A 113 5.75 -4.59 -6.65
N SER A 114 5.77 -3.32 -6.28
CA SER A 114 5.37 -2.26 -7.19
C SER A 114 5.92 -0.92 -6.72
N ASN A 115 5.99 0.04 -7.63
CA ASN A 115 6.14 1.43 -7.25
C ASN A 115 4.79 1.96 -6.73
N ILE A 116 4.76 3.22 -6.24
CA ILE A 116 3.59 3.72 -5.51
C ILE A 116 2.36 3.94 -6.37
N ASP A 117 2.50 4.05 -7.68
CA ASP A 117 1.35 4.26 -8.57
C ASP A 117 0.95 3.02 -9.35
N LEU A 118 1.54 1.86 -9.03
CA LEU A 118 1.24 0.58 -9.66
C LEU A 118 1.52 0.55 -11.17
N THR A 119 2.42 1.41 -11.65
CA THR A 119 2.80 1.41 -13.07
C THR A 119 3.88 0.39 -13.38
N GLU A 120 4.75 0.09 -12.40
CA GLU A 120 5.79 -0.93 -12.53
C GLU A 120 5.57 -1.94 -11.42
N TRP A 121 5.13 -3.14 -11.78
CA TRP A 121 4.74 -4.13 -10.79
C TRP A 121 5.17 -5.52 -11.21
N SER A 122 5.29 -6.42 -10.22
CA SER A 122 5.59 -7.84 -10.45
C SER A 122 4.82 -8.69 -9.45
N ILE A 123 4.26 -9.79 -9.93
CA ILE A 123 3.70 -10.83 -9.08
C ILE A 123 4.77 -11.91 -8.97
N LEU A 124 5.20 -12.21 -7.74
CA LEU A 124 6.35 -13.08 -7.53
C LEU A 124 6.05 -14.55 -7.82
N LYS A 125 4.82 -15.00 -7.46
CA LYS A 125 4.36 -16.36 -7.74
C LYS A 125 2.96 -16.29 -8.33
N PRO A 126 2.85 -16.07 -9.64
CA PRO A 126 1.53 -15.99 -10.27
C PRO A 126 0.82 -17.33 -10.18
N LYS A 127 -0.48 -17.28 -9.93
CA LYS A 127 -1.32 -18.46 -10.05
C LYS A 127 -1.92 -18.47 -11.44
N GLY A 128 -1.82 -19.57 -12.03
CA GLY A 128 -2.31 -19.76 -13.27
C GLY A 128 -3.35 -18.93 -13.74
N SER A 129 -3.82 -19.04 -14.61
CA SER A 129 -4.56 -18.61 -14.99
C SER A 129 -5.25 -17.84 -15.44
N VAL A 130 -5.24 -17.41 -15.82
CA VAL A 130 -5.85 -16.53 -15.99
C VAL A 130 -6.24 -16.22 -17.16
N THR A 131 -6.32 -16.48 -17.95
CA THR A 131 -6.61 -16.06 -18.92
C THR A 131 -6.99 -16.41 -19.72
N ASN A 132 -7.17 -16.42 -20.04
CA ASN A 132 -7.31 -16.44 -20.62
C ASN A 132 -7.18 -16.48 -21.34
N ASP A 133 -7.21 -16.77 -21.62
CA ASP A 133 -7.04 -16.92 -22.33
C ASP A 133 -7.30 -17.18 -22.79
#